data_1e8ec9124df2c6a8eec126967b4129ba
#
_entry.id   1e8ec9124df2c6a8eec126967b4129ba
#
_cell.length_a   1.000
_cell.length_b   1.000
_cell.length_c   1.000
_cell.angle_alpha   90.00
_cell.angle_beta   90.00
_cell.angle_gamma   90.00
#
_symmetry.space_group_name_H-M   'P 1'
#
loop_
_entity.id
_entity.type
_entity.pdbx_description
1 polymer ?
#
loop_
_entity_poly.entity_id
_entity_poly.type
_entity_poly.pdbx_seq_one_letter_code
_entity_poly.pdbx_strand_id
1 'polypeptide(L)'
;MRLHTMMTRFALLALLAIPLVANASPSHMKIAADNEPGQRIMINGRVFGSDGKPHGVVEIYAYHTDAQGLYRRDRSKGSARLGGTLVTASDGSYSIDTIKPAPYPNRDIPAHIHIRLRGPGINQQDEIRFEGNGPTICHLIQNRCNVDFRLR
;
A
#
# COMPACT_ATOMS: atom_id res chain seq x y z
N MET A 1 57.96 47.85 -28.23
CA MET A 1 56.95 47.01 -28.85
C MET A 1 56.52 45.96 -27.76
N ARG A 2 55.40 46.20 -27.03
CA ARG A 2 54.92 45.32 -25.94
C ARG A 2 53.78 44.49 -26.46
N LEU A 3 53.95 43.16 -26.52
CA LEU A 3 52.90 42.21 -26.83
C LEU A 3 52.00 42.03 -25.58
N HIS A 4 50.73 42.35 -25.73
CA HIS A 4 49.72 42.03 -24.72
C HIS A 4 49.12 40.65 -25.04
N THR A 5 49.44 39.70 -24.23
CA THR A 5 48.83 38.35 -24.30
C THR A 5 47.45 38.41 -23.64
N MET A 6 46.41 38.26 -24.44
CA MET A 6 45.03 38.20 -24.00
C MET A 6 44.70 36.77 -23.54
N MET A 7 44.65 36.52 -22.22
CA MET A 7 44.20 35.24 -21.65
C MET A 7 42.67 35.18 -21.67
N THR A 8 42.12 34.42 -22.59
CA THR A 8 40.67 34.10 -22.64
C THR A 8 40.36 33.05 -21.58
N ARG A 9 39.64 33.45 -20.53
CA ARG A 9 39.11 32.52 -19.49
C ARG A 9 37.83 31.87 -20.00
N PHE A 10 37.88 30.57 -20.34
CA PHE A 10 36.68 29.76 -20.57
C PHE A 10 36.10 29.40 -19.23
N ALA A 11 34.91 29.96 -18.90
CA ALA A 11 34.12 29.52 -17.76
C ALA A 11 33.36 28.24 -18.16
N LEU A 12 33.76 27.12 -17.58
CA LEU A 12 33.07 25.83 -17.74
C LEU A 12 31.80 25.85 -16.89
N LEU A 13 30.63 26.04 -17.51
CA LEU A 13 29.34 25.97 -16.86
C LEU A 13 29.01 24.49 -16.64
N ALA A 14 29.21 23.98 -15.43
CA ALA A 14 28.79 22.63 -15.05
C ALA A 14 27.27 22.62 -14.89
N LEU A 15 26.57 22.02 -15.85
CA LEU A 15 25.13 21.74 -15.75
C LEU A 15 24.93 20.64 -14.72
N LEU A 16 24.44 20.97 -13.50
CA LEU A 16 23.97 20.00 -12.54
C LEU A 16 22.66 19.39 -13.07
N ALA A 17 22.72 18.17 -13.58
CA ALA A 17 21.55 17.38 -13.87
C ALA A 17 20.89 16.95 -12.54
N ILE A 18 19.80 17.59 -12.15
CA ILE A 18 18.97 17.15 -11.03
C ILE A 18 18.23 15.90 -11.51
N PRO A 19 18.41 14.72 -10.88
CA PRO A 19 17.67 13.53 -11.27
C PRO A 19 16.18 13.78 -10.99
N LEU A 20 15.36 13.75 -12.04
CA LEU A 20 13.91 13.75 -11.93
C LEU A 20 13.49 12.41 -11.32
N VAL A 21 13.20 12.39 -10.04
CA VAL A 21 12.62 11.21 -9.38
C VAL A 21 11.19 11.10 -9.87
N ALA A 22 10.95 10.26 -10.85
CA ALA A 22 9.60 9.90 -11.26
C ALA A 22 8.93 9.14 -10.12
N ASN A 23 8.00 9.78 -9.42
CA ASN A 23 7.14 9.07 -8.46
C ASN A 23 6.21 8.15 -9.25
N ALA A 24 6.37 6.84 -9.07
CA ALA A 24 5.43 5.87 -9.63
C ALA A 24 4.04 6.10 -9.02
N SER A 25 2.99 6.05 -9.85
CA SER A 25 1.63 6.03 -9.33
C SER A 25 1.39 4.74 -8.56
N PRO A 26 0.73 4.79 -7.38
CA PRO A 26 0.45 3.58 -6.61
C PRO A 26 -0.41 2.61 -7.42
N SER A 27 -0.10 1.32 -7.34
CA SER A 27 -0.95 0.27 -7.88
C SER A 27 -2.28 0.26 -7.12
N HIS A 28 -3.41 0.14 -7.84
CA HIS A 28 -4.75 0.28 -7.26
C HIS A 28 -5.56 -1.00 -7.38
N MET A 29 -6.27 -1.36 -6.30
CA MET A 29 -7.22 -2.46 -6.24
C MET A 29 -8.54 -1.99 -5.64
N LYS A 30 -9.65 -2.29 -6.32
CA LYS A 30 -11.01 -2.11 -5.79
C LYS A 30 -11.57 -3.48 -5.40
N ILE A 31 -11.77 -3.71 -4.10
CA ILE A 31 -12.31 -4.96 -3.55
C ILE A 31 -13.85 -4.90 -3.49
N ALA A 32 -14.39 -3.82 -2.95
CA ALA A 32 -15.84 -3.69 -2.78
C ALA A 32 -16.47 -2.94 -3.95
N ALA A 33 -17.55 -3.48 -4.51
CA ALA A 33 -18.35 -2.79 -5.54
C ALA A 33 -18.96 -1.47 -4.98
N ASP A 34 -19.34 -0.53 -5.87
CA ASP A 34 -19.83 0.79 -5.44
C ASP A 34 -21.10 0.70 -4.57
N ASN A 35 -21.93 -0.29 -4.83
CA ASN A 35 -23.16 -0.58 -4.09
C ASN A 35 -22.98 -1.55 -2.92
N GLU A 36 -21.74 -1.92 -2.56
CA GLU A 36 -21.50 -2.75 -1.39
C GLU A 36 -21.85 -1.97 -0.12
N PRO A 37 -22.75 -2.51 0.74
CA PRO A 37 -23.11 -1.86 2.00
C PRO A 37 -21.91 -1.73 2.94
N GLY A 38 -21.82 -0.59 3.64
CA GLY A 38 -20.79 -0.35 4.64
C GLY A 38 -20.08 1.00 4.45
N GLN A 39 -19.20 1.31 5.36
CA GLN A 39 -18.39 2.53 5.31
C GLN A 39 -17.28 2.36 4.26
N ARG A 40 -17.36 3.14 3.16
CA ARG A 40 -16.26 3.17 2.16
C ARG A 40 -14.98 3.68 2.77
N ILE A 41 -13.88 3.02 2.48
CA ILE A 41 -12.54 3.42 2.93
C ILE A 41 -11.51 3.27 1.80
N MET A 42 -10.48 4.11 1.87
CA MET A 42 -9.30 4.05 1.02
C MET A 42 -8.06 3.83 1.89
N ILE A 43 -7.33 2.76 1.63
CA ILE A 43 -6.09 2.44 2.32
C ILE A 43 -4.95 2.64 1.33
N ASN A 44 -4.03 3.52 1.65
CA ASN A 44 -2.80 3.72 0.89
C ASN A 44 -1.61 3.21 1.70
N GLY A 45 -0.49 2.94 1.03
CA GLY A 45 0.71 2.54 1.75
C GLY A 45 1.85 2.16 0.82
N ARG A 46 2.89 1.65 1.43
CA ARG A 46 4.07 1.19 0.75
C ARG A 46 4.62 -0.07 1.40
N VAL A 47 5.20 -0.94 0.59
CA VAL A 47 5.98 -2.09 1.07
C VAL A 47 7.44 -1.68 1.16
N PHE A 48 8.08 -2.00 2.28
CA PHE A 48 9.49 -1.80 2.53
C PHE A 48 10.19 -3.13 2.73
N GLY A 49 11.40 -3.26 2.23
CA GLY A 49 12.27 -4.39 2.52
C GLY A 49 12.75 -4.41 3.99
N SER A 50 13.40 -5.49 4.39
CA SER A 50 14.04 -5.61 5.70
C SER A 50 15.15 -4.57 5.92
N ASP A 51 15.74 -4.05 4.84
CA ASP A 51 16.71 -2.96 4.85
C ASP A 51 16.07 -1.56 5.01
N GLY A 52 14.73 -1.49 5.11
CA GLY A 52 13.97 -0.25 5.25
C GLY A 52 13.81 0.55 3.97
N LYS A 53 14.27 0.07 2.83
CA LYS A 53 14.05 0.72 1.54
C LYS A 53 12.73 0.30 0.89
N PRO A 54 12.11 1.15 0.05
CA PRO A 54 10.95 0.75 -0.73
C PRO A 54 11.21 -0.52 -1.55
N HIS A 55 10.26 -1.46 -1.51
CA HIS A 55 10.35 -2.75 -2.19
C HIS A 55 9.14 -2.95 -3.09
N GLY A 56 9.33 -2.77 -4.39
CA GLY A 56 8.28 -2.87 -5.39
C GLY A 56 8.07 -4.29 -5.93
N VAL A 57 7.03 -4.43 -6.78
CA VAL A 57 6.67 -5.67 -7.45
C VAL A 57 6.35 -6.80 -6.47
N VAL A 58 5.68 -6.45 -5.36
CA VAL A 58 5.15 -7.39 -4.37
C VAL A 58 3.67 -7.63 -4.65
N GLU A 59 3.27 -8.89 -4.77
CA GLU A 59 1.85 -9.26 -4.81
C GLU A 59 1.24 -9.09 -3.42
N ILE A 60 0.15 -8.32 -3.34
CA ILE A 60 -0.69 -8.17 -2.15
C ILE A 60 -2.05 -8.82 -2.43
N TYR A 61 -2.36 -9.91 -1.74
CA TYR A 61 -3.72 -10.45 -1.67
C TYR A 61 -4.36 -9.97 -0.37
N ALA A 62 -5.48 -9.25 -0.48
CA ALA A 62 -6.25 -8.76 0.66
C ALA A 62 -7.65 -9.36 0.65
N TYR A 63 -8.17 -9.74 1.83
CA TYR A 63 -9.55 -10.21 1.98
C TYR A 63 -10.08 -9.92 3.37
N HIS A 64 -11.41 -9.74 3.48
CA HIS A 64 -12.05 -9.39 4.74
C HIS A 64 -13.54 -9.74 4.77
N THR A 65 -14.17 -9.56 5.93
CA THR A 65 -15.60 -9.68 6.13
C THR A 65 -16.35 -8.48 5.57
N ASP A 66 -17.64 -8.65 5.30
CA ASP A 66 -18.54 -7.54 4.94
C ASP A 66 -18.95 -6.69 6.18
N ALA A 67 -19.88 -5.76 5.99
CA ALA A 67 -20.39 -4.88 7.04
C ALA A 67 -21.19 -5.62 8.12
N GLN A 68 -21.48 -6.91 7.95
CA GLN A 68 -22.10 -7.79 8.94
C GLN A 68 -21.10 -8.76 9.59
N GLY A 69 -19.81 -8.66 9.27
CA GLY A 69 -18.78 -9.55 9.79
C GLY A 69 -18.75 -10.93 9.14
N LEU A 70 -19.30 -11.06 7.93
CA LEU A 70 -19.37 -12.32 7.21
C LEU A 70 -18.44 -12.33 6.00
N TYR A 71 -17.76 -13.46 5.77
CA TYR A 71 -16.99 -13.68 4.53
C TYR A 71 -17.90 -13.94 3.33
N ARG A 72 -19.08 -14.51 3.57
CA ARG A 72 -20.10 -14.81 2.57
C ARG A 72 -21.49 -14.57 3.17
N ARG A 73 -22.38 -13.97 2.39
CA ARG A 73 -23.75 -13.64 2.83
C ARG A 73 -24.58 -14.89 3.15
N ASP A 74 -24.33 -15.98 2.45
CA ASP A 74 -24.99 -17.27 2.65
C ASP A 74 -24.38 -18.12 3.79
N ARG A 75 -23.37 -17.57 4.50
CA ARG A 75 -22.63 -18.24 5.57
C ARG A 75 -21.97 -19.57 5.16
N SER A 76 -21.87 -19.86 3.88
CA SER A 76 -21.21 -21.06 3.37
C SER A 76 -19.70 -21.02 3.64
N LYS A 77 -19.06 -22.19 3.63
CA LYS A 77 -17.60 -22.30 3.64
C LYS A 77 -17.05 -21.92 2.26
N GLY A 78 -15.88 -21.32 2.20
CA GLY A 78 -15.21 -20.97 0.96
C GLY A 78 -14.39 -19.68 1.07
N SER A 79 -13.88 -19.21 -0.07
CA SER A 79 -13.11 -17.98 -0.14
C SER A 79 -13.97 -16.77 0.23
N ALA A 80 -13.35 -15.78 0.82
CA ALA A 80 -14.00 -14.49 1.12
C ALA A 80 -14.58 -13.88 -0.16
N ARG A 81 -15.80 -13.33 -0.07
CA ARG A 81 -16.46 -12.61 -1.17
C ARG A 81 -15.77 -11.29 -1.46
N LEU A 82 -15.35 -10.60 -0.40
CA LEU A 82 -14.59 -9.36 -0.49
C LEU A 82 -13.11 -9.68 -0.39
N GLY A 83 -12.45 -9.73 -1.53
CA GLY A 83 -11.02 -9.98 -1.66
C GLY A 83 -10.52 -9.66 -3.07
N GLY A 84 -9.24 -9.43 -3.18
CA GLY A 84 -8.60 -9.11 -4.44
C GLY A 84 -7.08 -9.14 -4.34
N THR A 85 -6.44 -9.07 -5.50
CA THR A 85 -4.98 -9.10 -5.63
C THR A 85 -4.52 -7.89 -6.44
N LEU A 86 -3.43 -7.27 -6.01
CA LEU A 86 -2.67 -6.29 -6.78
C LEU A 86 -1.18 -6.62 -6.72
N VAL A 87 -0.41 -6.08 -7.65
CA VAL A 87 1.06 -6.04 -7.56
C VAL A 87 1.46 -4.59 -7.31
N THR A 88 2.27 -4.33 -6.28
CA THR A 88 2.70 -2.97 -5.94
C THR A 88 3.47 -2.31 -7.08
N ALA A 89 3.45 -0.99 -7.14
CA ALA A 89 4.29 -0.24 -8.07
C ALA A 89 5.79 -0.47 -7.81
N SER A 90 6.65 -0.03 -8.70
CA SER A 90 8.11 -0.22 -8.60
C SER A 90 8.71 0.39 -7.34
N ASP A 91 8.08 1.42 -6.77
CA ASP A 91 8.47 2.06 -5.51
C ASP A 91 7.75 1.45 -4.29
N GLY A 92 7.08 0.30 -4.45
CA GLY A 92 6.34 -0.40 -3.40
C GLY A 92 4.98 0.18 -3.06
N SER A 93 4.56 1.28 -3.70
CA SER A 93 3.29 1.95 -3.37
C SER A 93 2.08 1.14 -3.81
N TYR A 94 1.00 1.25 -3.02
CA TYR A 94 -0.28 0.59 -3.28
C TYR A 94 -1.47 1.40 -2.77
N SER A 95 -2.66 1.08 -3.28
CA SER A 95 -3.93 1.66 -2.87
C SER A 95 -5.04 0.60 -2.93
N ILE A 96 -5.85 0.51 -1.87
CA ILE A 96 -6.98 -0.43 -1.76
C ILE A 96 -8.25 0.37 -1.49
N ASP A 97 -9.23 0.27 -2.39
CA ASP A 97 -10.58 0.80 -2.24
C ASP A 97 -11.53 -0.32 -1.81
N THR A 98 -12.14 -0.18 -0.63
CA THR A 98 -13.04 -1.17 -0.07
C THR A 98 -14.02 -0.56 0.93
N ILE A 99 -14.67 -1.41 1.74
CA ILE A 99 -15.45 -1.00 2.92
C ILE A 99 -14.69 -1.38 4.20
N LYS A 100 -14.93 -0.67 5.29
CA LYS A 100 -14.47 -1.08 6.62
C LYS A 100 -15.17 -2.39 6.98
N PRO A 101 -14.44 -3.50 7.28
CA PRO A 101 -15.06 -4.73 7.72
C PRO A 101 -15.72 -4.56 9.09
N ALA A 102 -16.73 -5.36 9.38
CA ALA A 102 -17.20 -5.55 10.75
C ALA A 102 -16.42 -6.69 11.43
N PRO A 103 -16.35 -6.70 12.79
CA PRO A 103 -15.79 -7.82 13.52
C PRO A 103 -16.65 -9.09 13.32
N TYR A 104 -16.06 -10.25 13.60
CA TYR A 104 -16.80 -11.50 13.49
C TYR A 104 -17.98 -11.55 14.48
N PRO A 105 -19.18 -11.97 14.04
CA PRO A 105 -20.29 -12.20 14.96
C PRO A 105 -19.92 -13.25 16.02
N ASN A 106 -20.23 -12.97 17.27
CA ASN A 106 -20.01 -13.87 18.42
C ASN A 106 -18.53 -14.24 18.69
N ARG A 107 -17.58 -13.38 18.30
CA ARG A 107 -16.15 -13.53 18.62
C ARG A 107 -15.60 -12.19 19.08
N ASP A 108 -14.77 -12.21 20.10
CA ASP A 108 -14.03 -11.04 20.57
C ASP A 108 -12.75 -10.86 19.73
N ILE A 109 -12.94 -10.64 18.42
CA ILE A 109 -11.86 -10.39 17.46
C ILE A 109 -12.21 -9.09 16.74
N PRO A 110 -11.40 -8.03 16.92
CA PRO A 110 -11.63 -6.75 16.26
C PRO A 110 -11.66 -6.85 14.73
N ALA A 111 -12.32 -5.88 14.10
CA ALA A 111 -12.35 -5.75 12.65
C ALA A 111 -10.93 -5.68 12.05
N HIS A 112 -10.69 -6.46 11.02
CA HIS A 112 -9.39 -6.51 10.34
C HIS A 112 -9.51 -6.94 8.88
N ILE A 113 -8.49 -6.62 8.10
CA ILE A 113 -8.29 -7.09 6.72
C ILE A 113 -7.07 -8.01 6.73
N HIS A 114 -7.24 -9.24 6.28
CA HIS A 114 -6.12 -10.17 6.09
C HIS A 114 -5.31 -9.77 4.87
N ILE A 115 -4.00 -9.82 5.03
CA ILE A 115 -3.01 -9.50 4.00
C ILE A 115 -2.06 -10.67 3.80
N ARG A 116 -1.80 -11.00 2.54
CA ARG A 116 -0.72 -11.91 2.15
C ARG A 116 0.19 -11.20 1.18
N LEU A 117 1.48 -11.14 1.51
CA LEU A 117 2.52 -10.58 0.67
C LEU A 117 3.30 -11.72 0.01
N ARG A 118 3.44 -11.68 -1.31
CA ARG A 118 4.14 -12.70 -2.09
C ARG A 118 5.08 -12.10 -3.11
N GLY A 119 6.16 -12.80 -3.39
CA GLY A 119 7.17 -12.44 -4.38
C GLY A 119 8.34 -13.41 -4.31
N PRO A 120 9.40 -13.22 -5.11
CA PRO A 120 10.62 -13.99 -4.99
C PRO A 120 11.19 -13.91 -3.57
N GLY A 121 11.23 -15.04 -2.85
CA GLY A 121 11.66 -15.10 -1.46
C GLY A 121 10.69 -14.48 -0.42
N ILE A 122 9.50 -14.03 -0.85
CA ILE A 122 8.50 -13.38 0.02
C ILE A 122 7.28 -14.29 0.16
N ASN A 123 6.95 -14.66 1.38
CA ASN A 123 5.70 -15.36 1.75
C ASN A 123 5.31 -14.95 3.17
N GLN A 124 4.72 -13.76 3.31
CA GLN A 124 4.38 -13.16 4.60
C GLN A 124 2.88 -12.99 4.74
N GLN A 125 2.37 -13.22 5.96
CA GLN A 125 0.99 -12.91 6.33
C GLN A 125 1.01 -11.75 7.32
N ASP A 126 0.02 -10.86 7.18
CA ASP A 126 -0.17 -9.70 8.03
C ASP A 126 -1.66 -9.35 8.13
N GLU A 127 -2.00 -8.33 8.92
CA GLU A 127 -3.36 -7.83 9.08
C GLU A 127 -3.35 -6.30 9.13
N ILE A 128 -4.30 -5.67 8.46
CA ILE A 128 -4.64 -4.27 8.72
C ILE A 128 -5.73 -4.25 9.77
N ARG A 129 -5.48 -3.62 10.91
CA ARG A 129 -6.44 -3.47 12.02
C ARG A 129 -6.94 -2.04 12.09
N PHE A 130 -8.08 -1.84 12.73
CA PHE A 130 -8.71 -0.53 12.91
C PHE A 130 -8.67 -0.05 14.36
N GLU A 131 -8.20 -0.89 15.26
CA GLU A 131 -8.11 -0.66 16.71
C GLU A 131 -6.79 -1.21 17.26
N GLY A 132 -6.36 -0.65 18.39
CA GLY A 132 -5.11 -1.05 19.05
C GLY A 132 -3.91 -0.19 18.66
N ASN A 133 -2.72 -0.73 18.90
CA ASN A 133 -1.43 -0.10 18.60
C ASN A 133 -0.61 -0.99 17.67
N GLY A 134 0.20 -0.39 16.81
CA GLY A 134 1.10 -1.12 15.94
C GLY A 134 1.27 -0.50 14.56
N PRO A 135 2.20 -1.01 13.76
CA PRO A 135 2.56 -0.42 12.48
C PRO A 135 1.48 -0.62 11.40
N THR A 136 0.57 -1.58 11.56
CA THR A 136 -0.47 -1.90 10.59
C THR A 136 -1.86 -1.47 11.05
N ILE A 137 -1.93 -0.47 11.92
CA ILE A 137 -3.20 0.14 12.33
C ILE A 137 -3.63 1.20 11.34
N CYS A 138 -4.84 1.04 10.81
CA CYS A 138 -5.50 2.01 9.93
C CYS A 138 -6.28 3.03 10.77
N HIS A 139 -5.66 4.16 11.08
CA HIS A 139 -6.34 5.29 11.68
C HIS A 139 -7.09 6.07 10.62
N LEU A 140 -8.42 5.91 10.57
CA LEU A 140 -9.24 6.55 9.55
C LEU A 140 -9.42 8.05 9.80
N ILE A 141 -8.97 8.86 8.84
CA ILE A 141 -9.24 10.29 8.74
C ILE A 141 -9.96 10.53 7.42
N GLN A 142 -11.19 11.05 7.47
CA GLN A 142 -12.03 11.26 6.28
C GLN A 142 -12.12 9.99 5.38
N ASN A 143 -12.32 8.83 6.01
CA ASN A 143 -12.39 7.52 5.35
C ASN A 143 -11.08 7.08 4.64
N ARG A 144 -9.95 7.63 5.01
CA ARG A 144 -8.63 7.28 4.45
C ARG A 144 -7.66 6.95 5.58
N CYS A 145 -6.73 6.03 5.30
CA CYS A 145 -5.57 5.79 6.16
C CYS A 145 -4.34 5.41 5.34
N ASN A 146 -3.17 5.49 6.01
CA ASN A 146 -1.93 4.97 5.47
C ASN A 146 -1.45 3.79 6.32
N VAL A 147 -1.09 2.68 5.67
CA VAL A 147 -0.56 1.48 6.31
C VAL A 147 0.62 0.99 5.50
N ASP A 148 1.79 0.94 6.10
CA ASP A 148 3.00 0.42 5.47
C ASP A 148 3.30 -1.00 5.95
N PHE A 149 3.81 -1.85 5.05
CA PHE A 149 4.29 -3.19 5.38
C PHE A 149 5.82 -3.24 5.34
N ARG A 150 6.41 -3.99 6.27
CA ARG A 150 7.83 -4.32 6.27
C ARG A 150 8.00 -5.82 6.04
N LEU A 151 8.80 -6.17 5.05
CA LEU A 151 9.19 -7.57 4.79
C LEU A 151 10.14 -8.05 5.87
N ARG A 152 10.00 -9.32 6.25
CA ARG A 152 10.78 -10.00 7.30
C ARG A 152 11.64 -11.09 6.69
#